data_2c8a4bf2c5a68e4edb739b9a984d67c9
#
_entry.id   2c8a4bf2c5a68e4edb739b9a984d67c9
#
_cell.length_a   1.000
_cell.length_b   1.000
_cell.length_c   1.000
_cell.angle_alpha   90.00
_cell.angle_beta   90.00
_cell.angle_gamma   90.00
#
_symmetry.space_group_name_H-M   'P 1'
#
loop_
_entity.id
_entity.type
_entity.pdbx_description
1 polymer ?
#
loop_
_entity_poly.entity_id
_entity_poly.type
_entity_poly.pdbx_seq_one_letter_code
_entity_poly.pdbx_strand_id
1 'polypeptide(L)'
;MGYKFLLVIIISGFSIVSFSQTKLGEVASIYVTSPDLDSSIALYKKIGFPKISSNVMPAPWAQVSDGSLLIMLRKDSVKYTGLTYYTKNIESTVAQLEKNGIVFLQKPKEEDLIKRYFFKSPDGLNIMLASNVGLFKQPTGITMLNMNPIALKSENQYPNKECGVFGEFCHPVTDLNSSIEYWKKLGFEVKTQMTQPYPWAILSDGLMLIGLHQTKNFSYPAVTYFGLNTENRVKELKGKGVTGFTEMMGKNNVILKTWEGLHFFLFLAGM
;
A
#
# COMPACT_ATOMS: atom_id res chain seq x y z
N MET A 1 -66.44 26.23 14.41
CA MET A 1 -65.45 26.86 13.47
C MET A 1 -64.13 26.10 13.65
N GLY A 2 -63.90 25.12 12.79
CA GLY A 2 -62.68 24.24 12.91
C GLY A 2 -61.64 24.69 11.89
N TYR A 3 -60.48 25.12 12.37
CA TYR A 3 -59.32 25.41 11.54
C TYR A 3 -58.62 24.11 11.16
N LYS A 4 -58.63 23.77 9.85
CA LYS A 4 -57.82 22.72 9.29
C LYS A 4 -56.42 23.31 9.01
N PHE A 5 -55.40 22.84 9.77
CA PHE A 5 -54.01 23.12 9.46
C PHE A 5 -53.57 22.20 8.29
N LEU A 6 -53.20 22.81 7.17
CA LEU A 6 -52.60 22.13 6.03
C LEU A 6 -51.09 22.04 6.28
N LEU A 7 -50.59 20.83 6.61
CA LEU A 7 -49.14 20.58 6.75
C LEU A 7 -48.54 20.38 5.35
N VAL A 8 -47.85 21.40 4.86
CA VAL A 8 -47.06 21.29 3.61
C VAL A 8 -45.69 20.70 3.96
N ILE A 9 -45.52 19.42 3.66
CA ILE A 9 -44.20 18.75 3.75
C ILE A 9 -43.39 19.15 2.49
N ILE A 10 -42.45 20.04 2.65
CA ILE A 10 -41.43 20.33 1.63
C ILE A 10 -40.37 19.22 1.68
N ILE A 11 -40.48 18.24 0.79
CA ILE A 11 -39.43 17.25 0.57
C ILE A 11 -38.34 17.96 -0.26
N SER A 12 -37.36 18.53 0.43
CA SER A 12 -36.13 18.96 -0.21
C SER A 12 -35.39 17.71 -0.68
N GLY A 13 -35.48 17.42 -1.97
CA GLY A 13 -34.71 16.36 -2.61
C GLY A 13 -33.22 16.67 -2.53
N PHE A 14 -32.54 16.12 -1.53
CA PHE A 14 -31.09 16.01 -1.54
C PHE A 14 -30.73 15.05 -2.66
N SER A 15 -30.28 15.57 -3.81
CA SER A 15 -29.59 14.79 -4.83
C SER A 15 -28.30 14.31 -4.21
N ILE A 16 -28.30 13.05 -3.74
CA ILE A 16 -27.05 12.36 -3.38
C ILE A 16 -26.31 12.19 -4.71
N VAL A 17 -25.34 13.07 -4.95
CA VAL A 17 -24.36 12.88 -6.02
C VAL A 17 -23.54 11.69 -5.59
N SER A 18 -23.90 10.49 -6.04
CA SER A 18 -23.09 9.29 -5.91
C SER A 18 -21.86 9.53 -6.77
N PHE A 19 -20.77 9.97 -6.16
CA PHE A 19 -19.46 9.90 -6.80
C PHE A 19 -19.17 8.41 -7.00
N SER A 20 -19.17 7.96 -8.24
CA SER A 20 -18.65 6.64 -8.59
C SER A 20 -17.19 6.62 -8.11
N GLN A 21 -16.91 5.83 -7.08
CA GLN A 21 -15.56 5.68 -6.56
C GLN A 21 -14.67 5.18 -7.69
N THR A 22 -13.61 5.91 -7.99
CA THR A 22 -12.66 5.55 -9.04
C THR A 22 -11.84 4.35 -8.58
N LYS A 23 -12.05 3.20 -9.16
CA LYS A 23 -11.23 2.03 -8.88
C LYS A 23 -9.93 2.10 -9.69
N LEU A 24 -8.78 2.11 -9.01
CA LEU A 24 -7.47 2.22 -9.67
C LEU A 24 -7.08 0.96 -10.45
N GLY A 25 -7.59 -0.22 -10.07
CA GLY A 25 -7.30 -1.48 -10.75
C GLY A 25 -7.89 -2.70 -10.05
N GLU A 26 -7.51 -3.88 -10.51
CA GLU A 26 -7.91 -5.17 -9.93
C GLU A 26 -6.81 -5.78 -9.05
N VAL A 27 -5.56 -5.33 -9.20
CA VAL A 27 -4.42 -5.80 -8.42
C VAL A 27 -3.59 -4.61 -7.97
N ALA A 28 -3.19 -4.59 -6.71
CA ALA A 28 -2.29 -3.61 -6.14
C ALA A 28 -0.98 -4.27 -5.68
N SER A 29 0.13 -3.58 -5.86
CA SER A 29 1.44 -4.03 -5.38
C SER A 29 2.31 -2.84 -4.96
N ILE A 30 3.36 -3.12 -4.20
CA ILE A 30 4.48 -2.19 -4.09
C ILE A 30 5.49 -2.56 -5.18
N TYR A 31 5.85 -1.61 -6.01
CA TYR A 31 6.86 -1.80 -7.03
C TYR A 31 8.22 -1.32 -6.54
N VAL A 32 9.24 -2.14 -6.77
CA VAL A 32 10.63 -1.86 -6.37
C VAL A 32 11.54 -2.16 -7.54
N THR A 33 12.33 -1.18 -7.94
CA THR A 33 13.41 -1.40 -8.91
C THR A 33 14.58 -2.10 -8.23
N SER A 34 14.92 -3.27 -8.74
CA SER A 34 16.06 -4.07 -8.27
C SER A 34 17.20 -4.03 -9.27
N PRO A 35 18.40 -3.64 -8.88
CA PRO A 35 19.58 -3.73 -9.75
C PRO A 35 20.07 -5.18 -9.92
N ASP A 36 19.82 -6.05 -8.94
CA ASP A 36 20.11 -7.49 -8.98
C ASP A 36 18.88 -8.26 -8.48
N LEU A 37 18.14 -8.82 -9.44
CA LEU A 37 16.86 -9.47 -9.17
C LEU A 37 17.02 -10.73 -8.32
N ASP A 38 18.05 -11.54 -8.54
CA ASP A 38 18.25 -12.79 -7.81
C ASP A 38 18.60 -12.54 -6.35
N SER A 39 19.47 -11.56 -6.09
CA SER A 39 19.79 -11.12 -4.72
C SER A 39 18.56 -10.54 -4.01
N SER A 40 17.72 -9.77 -4.72
CA SER A 40 16.47 -9.26 -4.17
C SER A 40 15.51 -10.40 -3.83
N ILE A 41 15.28 -11.35 -4.74
CA ILE A 41 14.43 -12.52 -4.48
C ILE A 41 14.93 -13.29 -3.25
N ALA A 42 16.25 -13.48 -3.14
CA ALA A 42 16.84 -14.18 -1.99
C ALA A 42 16.62 -13.42 -0.67
N LEU A 43 16.76 -12.09 -0.68
CA LEU A 43 16.49 -11.24 0.50
C LEU A 43 15.00 -11.32 0.88
N TYR A 44 14.09 -11.09 -0.06
CA TYR A 44 12.65 -11.09 0.21
C TYR A 44 12.17 -12.46 0.71
N LYS A 45 12.73 -13.56 0.20
CA LYS A 45 12.45 -14.90 0.75
C LYS A 45 12.85 -15.02 2.21
N LYS A 46 14.02 -14.46 2.62
CA LYS A 46 14.48 -14.49 4.03
C LYS A 46 13.57 -13.71 4.97
N ILE A 47 12.92 -12.66 4.48
CA ILE A 47 11.98 -11.83 5.24
C ILE A 47 10.50 -12.23 5.03
N GLY A 48 10.26 -13.47 4.58
CA GLY A 48 8.93 -14.06 4.54
C GLY A 48 8.11 -13.78 3.28
N PHE A 49 8.75 -13.33 2.19
CA PHE A 49 8.11 -13.11 0.89
C PHE A 49 8.66 -14.07 -0.17
N PRO A 50 8.15 -15.30 -0.25
CA PRO A 50 8.54 -16.22 -1.30
C PRO A 50 8.18 -15.70 -2.70
N LYS A 51 9.02 -16.07 -3.69
CA LYS A 51 8.71 -15.80 -5.09
C LYS A 51 7.50 -16.61 -5.53
N ILE A 52 6.50 -15.94 -6.11
CA ILE A 52 5.28 -16.54 -6.63
C ILE A 52 5.24 -16.60 -8.16
N SER A 53 5.90 -15.68 -8.83
CA SER A 53 6.06 -15.69 -10.29
C SER A 53 7.28 -14.87 -10.73
N SER A 54 7.75 -15.11 -11.96
CA SER A 54 8.82 -14.32 -12.57
C SER A 54 8.83 -14.51 -14.09
N ASN A 55 9.41 -13.53 -14.80
CA ASN A 55 9.67 -13.63 -16.23
C ASN A 55 10.91 -12.79 -16.58
N VAL A 56 11.50 -13.04 -17.73
CA VAL A 56 12.67 -12.31 -18.24
C VAL A 56 12.32 -11.29 -19.33
N MET A 57 11.11 -11.36 -19.87
CA MET A 57 10.64 -10.47 -20.94
C MET A 57 9.51 -9.54 -20.47
N PRO A 58 9.39 -8.30 -20.99
CA PRO A 58 10.38 -7.58 -21.82
C PRO A 58 11.61 -7.11 -21.02
N ALA A 59 11.59 -7.17 -19.71
CA ALA A 59 12.71 -6.96 -18.80
C ALA A 59 12.52 -7.90 -17.60
N PRO A 60 13.60 -8.42 -16.97
CA PRO A 60 13.50 -9.35 -15.85
C PRO A 60 12.67 -8.78 -14.69
N TRP A 61 11.70 -9.56 -14.21
CA TRP A 61 10.89 -9.22 -13.05
C TRP A 61 10.51 -10.46 -12.24
N ALA A 62 10.17 -10.25 -10.98
CA ALA A 62 9.62 -11.25 -10.11
C ALA A 62 8.54 -10.65 -9.20
N GLN A 63 7.54 -11.46 -8.89
CA GLN A 63 6.58 -11.20 -7.83
C GLN A 63 6.95 -11.99 -6.59
N VAL A 64 6.97 -11.33 -5.47
CA VAL A 64 7.11 -11.95 -4.15
C VAL A 64 5.91 -11.56 -3.30
N SER A 65 5.42 -12.47 -2.47
CA SER A 65 4.25 -12.22 -1.63
C SER A 65 4.28 -13.11 -0.39
N ASP A 66 3.80 -12.58 0.72
CA ASP A 66 3.51 -13.34 1.94
C ASP A 66 2.03 -13.79 2.03
N GLY A 67 1.27 -13.59 0.94
CA GLY A 67 -0.16 -13.85 0.87
C GLY A 67 -1.04 -12.66 1.26
N SER A 68 -0.50 -11.63 1.92
CA SER A 68 -1.21 -10.40 2.31
C SER A 68 -0.79 -9.19 1.49
N LEU A 69 0.49 -9.09 1.18
CA LEU A 69 1.09 -8.03 0.38
C LEU A 69 1.79 -8.59 -0.85
N LEU A 70 1.60 -7.93 -2.00
CA LEU A 70 2.32 -8.22 -3.23
C LEU A 70 3.42 -7.19 -3.44
N ILE A 71 4.64 -7.64 -3.71
CA ILE A 71 5.77 -6.79 -4.08
C ILE A 71 6.24 -7.21 -5.47
N MET A 72 6.33 -6.24 -6.37
CA MET A 72 6.88 -6.41 -7.71
C MET A 72 8.33 -5.95 -7.72
N LEU A 73 9.23 -6.88 -7.96
CA LEU A 73 10.66 -6.62 -8.17
C LEU A 73 10.93 -6.59 -9.66
N ARG A 74 11.58 -5.57 -10.16
CA ARG A 74 11.91 -5.47 -11.58
C ARG A 74 13.29 -4.90 -11.78
N LYS A 75 14.05 -5.50 -12.70
CA LYS A 75 15.29 -4.90 -13.21
C LYS A 75 14.93 -3.79 -14.19
N ASP A 76 15.11 -2.54 -13.77
CA ASP A 76 14.80 -1.37 -14.58
C ASP A 76 15.97 -0.37 -14.47
N SER A 77 16.17 0.44 -15.51
CA SER A 77 17.17 1.50 -15.53
C SER A 77 16.78 2.70 -14.66
N VAL A 78 15.48 2.90 -14.44
CA VAL A 78 14.95 3.99 -13.63
C VAL A 78 14.67 3.49 -12.22
N LYS A 79 15.35 4.07 -11.22
CA LYS A 79 15.09 3.75 -9.83
C LYS A 79 13.68 4.22 -9.45
N TYR A 80 12.82 3.29 -9.09
CA TYR A 80 11.44 3.55 -8.70
C TYR A 80 11.04 2.69 -7.50
N THR A 81 10.40 3.31 -6.53
CA THR A 81 9.67 2.64 -5.45
C THR A 81 8.35 3.36 -5.28
N GLY A 82 7.24 2.63 -5.27
CA GLY A 82 5.91 3.22 -5.17
C GLY A 82 4.78 2.22 -5.22
N LEU A 83 3.57 2.74 -5.11
CA LEU A 83 2.35 1.98 -5.24
C LEU A 83 2.03 1.73 -6.72
N THR A 84 1.66 0.52 -7.06
CA THR A 84 1.31 0.17 -8.43
C THR A 84 -0.04 -0.53 -8.47
N TYR A 85 -0.88 -0.10 -9.40
CA TYR A 85 -2.13 -0.75 -9.74
C TYR A 85 -2.09 -1.33 -11.14
N TYR A 86 -2.61 -2.54 -11.28
CA TYR A 86 -2.78 -3.20 -12.56
C TYR A 86 -4.26 -3.24 -12.91
N THR A 87 -4.61 -2.72 -14.09
CA THR A 87 -6.00 -2.64 -14.57
C THR A 87 -6.14 -3.16 -15.98
N LYS A 88 -7.24 -3.87 -16.26
CA LYS A 88 -7.59 -4.33 -17.61
C LYS A 88 -8.11 -3.19 -18.48
N ASN A 89 -8.66 -2.15 -17.86
CA ASN A 89 -9.31 -1.01 -18.53
C ASN A 89 -8.51 0.28 -18.33
N ILE A 90 -7.23 0.26 -18.69
CA ILE A 90 -6.30 1.34 -18.34
C ILE A 90 -6.73 2.69 -18.94
N GLU A 91 -7.20 2.71 -20.18
CA GLU A 91 -7.62 3.95 -20.86
C GLU A 91 -8.80 4.61 -20.14
N SER A 92 -9.83 3.83 -19.76
CA SER A 92 -10.99 4.35 -19.03
C SER A 92 -10.63 4.79 -17.62
N THR A 93 -9.74 4.07 -16.94
CA THR A 93 -9.23 4.44 -15.61
C THR A 93 -8.45 5.76 -15.68
N VAL A 94 -7.58 5.91 -16.65
CA VAL A 94 -6.81 7.15 -16.91
C VAL A 94 -7.74 8.33 -17.18
N ALA A 95 -8.71 8.17 -18.11
CA ALA A 95 -9.66 9.23 -18.43
C ALA A 95 -10.47 9.68 -17.20
N GLN A 96 -10.89 8.73 -16.35
CA GLN A 96 -11.59 9.06 -15.10
C GLN A 96 -10.69 9.82 -14.11
N LEU A 97 -9.42 9.43 -13.98
CA LEU A 97 -8.47 10.09 -13.10
C LEU A 97 -8.14 11.52 -13.59
N GLU A 98 -7.96 11.71 -14.90
CA GLU A 98 -7.77 13.05 -15.49
C GLU A 98 -9.00 13.95 -15.23
N LYS A 99 -10.21 13.40 -15.36
CA LYS A 99 -11.45 14.11 -14.99
C LYS A 99 -11.50 14.50 -13.52
N ASN A 100 -10.90 13.70 -12.63
CA ASN A 100 -10.77 13.99 -11.20
C ASN A 100 -9.58 14.93 -10.88
N GLY A 101 -8.90 15.46 -11.90
CA GLY A 101 -7.80 16.40 -11.75
C GLY A 101 -6.43 15.77 -11.50
N ILE A 102 -6.27 14.47 -11.73
CA ILE A 102 -4.95 13.81 -11.65
C ILE A 102 -4.13 14.15 -12.89
N VAL A 103 -2.92 14.63 -12.67
CA VAL A 103 -1.95 14.95 -13.73
C VAL A 103 -0.91 13.83 -13.80
N PHE A 104 -0.82 13.19 -14.96
CA PHE A 104 0.19 12.16 -15.21
C PHE A 104 1.52 12.80 -15.59
N LEU A 105 2.56 12.48 -14.83
CA LEU A 105 3.94 12.94 -15.06
C LEU A 105 4.61 12.23 -16.24
N GLN A 106 4.20 10.98 -16.49
CA GLN A 106 4.66 10.19 -17.61
C GLN A 106 3.51 9.34 -18.15
N LYS A 107 3.40 9.31 -19.47
CA LYS A 107 2.45 8.49 -20.22
C LYS A 107 3.20 7.47 -21.09
N PRO A 108 2.61 6.31 -21.40
CA PRO A 108 3.25 5.32 -22.28
C PRO A 108 3.32 5.85 -23.71
N LYS A 109 4.22 5.27 -24.48
CA LYS A 109 4.22 5.40 -25.94
C LYS A 109 3.22 4.43 -26.54
N GLU A 110 2.86 4.67 -27.81
CA GLU A 110 1.88 3.83 -28.52
C GLU A 110 2.38 2.39 -28.69
N GLU A 111 3.68 2.22 -28.95
CA GLU A 111 4.36 0.93 -29.13
C GLU A 111 4.60 0.14 -27.84
N ASP A 112 4.36 0.72 -26.66
CA ASP A 112 4.60 0.03 -25.39
C ASP A 112 3.62 -1.13 -25.22
N LEU A 113 4.15 -2.36 -25.10
CA LEU A 113 3.37 -3.59 -24.86
C LEU A 113 2.62 -3.56 -23.51
N ILE A 114 3.22 -2.93 -22.50
CA ILE A 114 2.62 -2.71 -21.19
C ILE A 114 2.52 -1.21 -20.99
N LYS A 115 1.32 -0.68 -21.08
CA LYS A 115 1.06 0.74 -20.87
C LYS A 115 1.23 1.08 -19.39
N ARG A 116 2.05 2.08 -19.09
CA ARG A 116 2.33 2.55 -17.73
C ARG A 116 2.17 4.05 -17.65
N TYR A 117 1.37 4.50 -16.70
CA TYR A 117 1.10 5.90 -16.41
C TYR A 117 1.58 6.21 -14.99
N PHE A 118 2.36 7.27 -14.84
CA PHE A 118 2.95 7.65 -13.56
C PHE A 118 2.39 8.99 -13.09
N PHE A 119 2.05 9.05 -11.81
CA PHE A 119 1.68 10.28 -11.12
C PHE A 119 2.17 10.24 -9.66
N LYS A 120 1.98 11.33 -8.94
CA LYS A 120 2.31 11.40 -7.52
C LYS A 120 1.12 11.89 -6.73
N SER A 121 1.03 11.44 -5.48
CA SER A 121 0.16 12.11 -4.51
C SER A 121 0.71 13.51 -4.21
N PRO A 122 -0.11 14.43 -3.64
CA PRO A 122 0.36 15.76 -3.22
C PRO A 122 1.55 15.71 -2.27
N ASP A 123 1.63 14.67 -1.43
CA ASP A 123 2.72 14.44 -0.47
C ASP A 123 3.91 13.68 -1.10
N GLY A 124 3.90 13.44 -2.41
CA GLY A 124 5.04 12.93 -3.16
C GLY A 124 5.14 11.40 -3.27
N LEU A 125 4.14 10.63 -2.82
CA LEU A 125 4.13 9.19 -3.05
C LEU A 125 4.01 8.89 -4.55
N ASN A 126 4.93 8.09 -5.06
CA ASN A 126 4.88 7.62 -6.44
C ASN A 126 3.74 6.61 -6.63
N ILE A 127 2.95 6.80 -7.67
CA ILE A 127 1.85 5.91 -8.04
C ILE A 127 1.95 5.59 -9.52
N MET A 128 1.84 4.31 -9.87
CA MET A 128 1.85 3.83 -11.24
C MET A 128 0.56 3.07 -11.53
N LEU A 129 -0.06 3.37 -12.67
CA LEU A 129 -1.05 2.49 -13.28
C LEU A 129 -0.37 1.70 -14.39
N ALA A 130 -0.62 0.41 -14.45
CA ALA A 130 -0.12 -0.46 -15.50
C ALA A 130 -1.24 -1.31 -16.09
N SER A 131 -1.18 -1.58 -17.40
CA SER A 131 -2.12 -2.50 -18.02
C SER A 131 -1.95 -3.91 -17.45
N ASN A 132 -3.07 -4.52 -17.01
CA ASN A 132 -3.08 -5.91 -16.54
C ASN A 132 -3.27 -6.85 -17.71
N VAL A 133 -2.23 -7.59 -18.05
CA VAL A 133 -2.24 -8.61 -19.10
C VAL A 133 -2.64 -10.01 -18.57
N GLY A 134 -3.29 -10.07 -17.41
CA GLY A 134 -3.79 -11.33 -16.83
C GLY A 134 -2.75 -12.13 -16.04
N LEU A 135 -1.54 -11.59 -15.86
CA LEU A 135 -0.44 -12.27 -15.16
C LEU A 135 -0.46 -12.10 -13.64
N PHE A 136 -1.26 -11.14 -13.14
CA PHE A 136 -1.21 -10.74 -11.74
C PHE A 136 -2.52 -11.07 -11.05
N LYS A 137 -2.41 -11.58 -9.80
CA LYS A 137 -3.54 -11.87 -8.92
C LYS A 137 -3.36 -11.13 -7.60
N GLN A 138 -4.45 -10.53 -7.11
CA GLN A 138 -4.47 -9.88 -5.81
C GLN A 138 -4.33 -10.92 -4.70
N PRO A 139 -3.40 -10.74 -3.75
CA PRO A 139 -3.39 -11.50 -2.51
C PRO A 139 -4.67 -11.23 -1.70
N THR A 140 -5.19 -12.26 -1.06
CA THR A 140 -6.41 -12.20 -0.23
C THR A 140 -6.12 -12.59 1.22
N GLY A 141 -4.88 -12.44 1.64
CA GLY A 141 -4.42 -12.85 2.97
C GLY A 141 -4.88 -11.93 4.09
N ILE A 142 -4.53 -12.32 5.29
CA ILE A 142 -4.90 -11.63 6.53
C ILE A 142 -4.01 -10.40 6.71
N THR A 143 -4.63 -9.26 7.01
CA THR A 143 -3.98 -8.00 7.37
C THR A 143 -4.43 -7.57 8.76
N MET A 144 -3.80 -6.54 9.33
CA MET A 144 -4.25 -5.97 10.62
C MET A 144 -5.71 -5.51 10.61
N LEU A 145 -6.26 -5.14 9.45
CA LEU A 145 -7.63 -4.68 9.33
C LEU A 145 -8.66 -5.80 9.50
N ASN A 146 -8.33 -7.03 9.07
CA ASN A 146 -9.27 -8.16 9.08
C ASN A 146 -8.80 -9.33 9.98
N MET A 147 -7.69 -9.17 10.70
CA MET A 147 -7.21 -10.17 11.62
C MET A 147 -8.07 -10.23 12.89
N ASN A 148 -8.43 -11.43 13.32
CA ASN A 148 -9.03 -11.63 14.63
C ASN A 148 -8.04 -11.18 15.72
N PRO A 149 -8.41 -10.30 16.67
CA PRO A 149 -7.54 -9.84 17.76
C PRO A 149 -6.96 -10.97 18.62
N ILE A 150 -7.66 -12.09 18.77
CA ILE A 150 -7.15 -13.28 19.48
C ILE A 150 -6.00 -13.92 18.69
N ALA A 151 -6.12 -13.99 17.35
CA ALA A 151 -5.11 -14.54 16.48
C ALA A 151 -3.81 -13.71 16.49
N LEU A 152 -3.91 -12.40 16.74
CA LEU A 152 -2.74 -11.53 16.89
C LEU A 152 -1.85 -11.92 18.07
N LYS A 153 -2.40 -12.62 19.07
CA LYS A 153 -1.65 -13.15 20.23
C LYS A 153 -0.92 -14.47 19.94
N SER A 154 -1.02 -15.00 18.72
CA SER A 154 -0.40 -16.28 18.33
C SER A 154 0.41 -16.11 17.04
N GLU A 155 1.73 -16.10 17.19
CA GLU A 155 2.66 -15.96 16.04
C GLU A 155 2.50 -17.05 15.00
N ASN A 156 2.01 -18.24 15.39
CA ASN A 156 1.76 -19.35 14.45
C ASN A 156 0.64 -19.04 13.46
N GLN A 157 -0.18 -18.01 13.70
CA GLN A 157 -1.26 -17.60 12.81
C GLN A 157 -0.87 -16.42 11.90
N TYR A 158 0.35 -15.90 12.02
CA TYR A 158 0.78 -14.79 11.20
C TYR A 158 1.02 -15.23 9.76
N PRO A 159 0.50 -14.49 8.77
CA PRO A 159 0.76 -14.75 7.36
C PRO A 159 2.25 -14.72 7.04
N ASN A 160 2.95 -13.72 7.52
CA ASN A 160 4.40 -13.60 7.42
C ASN A 160 5.04 -14.01 8.75
N LYS A 161 5.66 -15.20 8.78
CA LYS A 161 6.30 -15.73 9.98
C LYS A 161 7.50 -14.89 10.43
N GLU A 162 8.14 -14.20 9.50
CA GLU A 162 9.36 -13.42 9.72
C GLU A 162 9.06 -11.99 10.16
N CYS A 163 8.11 -11.32 9.49
CA CYS A 163 7.78 -9.92 9.77
C CYS A 163 6.54 -9.73 10.66
N GLY A 164 5.55 -10.65 10.59
CA GLY A 164 4.31 -10.53 11.34
C GLY A 164 3.08 -10.37 10.45
N VAL A 165 2.20 -9.44 10.78
CA VAL A 165 0.95 -9.15 10.08
C VAL A 165 1.06 -7.81 9.37
N PHE A 166 0.76 -7.78 8.08
CA PHE A 166 0.77 -6.55 7.30
C PHE A 166 -0.24 -5.54 7.85
N GLY A 167 0.25 -4.35 8.16
CA GLY A 167 -0.56 -3.24 8.69
C GLY A 167 -0.92 -2.23 7.62
N GLU A 168 0.08 -1.73 6.92
CA GLU A 168 -0.11 -0.64 5.97
C GLU A 168 1.14 -0.42 5.10
N PHE A 169 0.95 0.25 3.98
CA PHE A 169 2.02 0.98 3.30
C PHE A 169 1.96 2.43 3.78
N CYS A 170 2.77 2.78 4.76
CA CYS A 170 2.73 4.08 5.40
C CYS A 170 3.45 5.15 4.57
N HIS A 171 2.93 6.37 4.64
CA HIS A 171 3.48 7.54 3.97
C HIS A 171 3.35 8.78 4.86
N PRO A 172 4.43 9.55 5.08
CA PRO A 172 4.35 10.81 5.82
C PRO A 172 3.61 11.85 4.98
N VAL A 173 2.74 12.61 5.62
CA VAL A 173 1.94 13.67 4.97
C VAL A 173 2.09 14.99 5.72
N THR A 174 1.92 16.09 5.00
CA THR A 174 2.00 17.43 5.57
C THR A 174 0.73 17.82 6.29
N ASP A 175 -0.44 17.49 5.71
CA ASP A 175 -1.76 17.72 6.26
C ASP A 175 -2.64 16.49 6.06
N LEU A 176 -3.05 15.86 7.17
CA LEU A 176 -3.77 14.61 7.15
C LEU A 176 -5.13 14.73 6.45
N ASN A 177 -5.88 15.81 6.72
CA ASN A 177 -7.23 15.94 6.19
C ASN A 177 -7.21 16.16 4.66
N SER A 178 -6.34 17.01 4.17
CA SER A 178 -6.15 17.24 2.73
C SER A 178 -5.71 15.96 2.02
N SER A 179 -4.82 15.17 2.64
CA SER A 179 -4.36 13.91 2.10
C SER A 179 -5.50 12.87 2.07
N ILE A 180 -6.31 12.77 3.13
CA ILE A 180 -7.50 11.90 3.16
C ILE A 180 -8.44 12.25 1.99
N GLU A 181 -8.76 13.53 1.78
CA GLU A 181 -9.66 13.96 0.69
C GLU A 181 -9.08 13.64 -0.69
N TYR A 182 -7.77 13.74 -0.87
CA TYR A 182 -7.12 13.29 -2.10
C TYR A 182 -7.29 11.78 -2.33
N TRP A 183 -7.01 10.95 -1.32
CA TRP A 183 -7.10 9.50 -1.45
C TRP A 183 -8.55 9.00 -1.62
N LYS A 184 -9.54 9.70 -1.06
CA LYS A 184 -10.96 9.44 -1.33
C LYS A 184 -11.31 9.59 -2.80
N LYS A 185 -10.73 10.58 -3.51
CA LYS A 185 -10.94 10.74 -4.97
C LYS A 185 -10.37 9.57 -5.77
N LEU A 186 -9.40 8.85 -5.21
CA LEU A 186 -8.81 7.63 -5.78
C LEU A 186 -9.55 6.35 -5.38
N GLY A 187 -10.66 6.45 -4.66
CA GLY A 187 -11.49 5.30 -4.26
C GLY A 187 -11.14 4.69 -2.90
N PHE A 188 -10.32 5.34 -2.09
CA PHE A 188 -10.01 4.88 -0.75
C PHE A 188 -11.04 5.34 0.26
N GLU A 189 -11.30 4.48 1.24
CA GLU A 189 -12.16 4.75 2.40
C GLU A 189 -11.34 4.79 3.68
N VAL A 190 -11.64 5.71 4.58
CA VAL A 190 -11.03 5.75 5.92
C VAL A 190 -11.52 4.56 6.73
N LYS A 191 -10.59 3.74 7.21
CA LYS A 191 -10.86 2.59 8.08
C LYS A 191 -10.62 2.93 9.55
N THR A 192 -9.60 3.76 9.82
CA THR A 192 -9.25 4.22 11.16
C THR A 192 -8.63 5.61 11.06
N GLN A 193 -8.94 6.49 12.01
CA GLN A 193 -8.30 7.80 12.13
C GLN A 193 -8.08 8.11 13.61
N MET A 194 -6.89 8.58 13.96
CA MET A 194 -6.46 8.87 15.32
C MET A 194 -5.70 10.20 15.38
N THR A 195 -5.66 10.80 16.55
CA THR A 195 -4.93 12.05 16.80
C THR A 195 -3.68 11.85 17.67
N GLN A 196 -3.55 10.69 18.30
CA GLN A 196 -2.42 10.34 19.14
C GLN A 196 -1.66 9.13 18.57
N PRO A 197 -0.33 9.07 18.72
CA PRO A 197 0.58 10.07 19.32
C PRO A 197 0.80 11.31 18.42
N TYR A 198 0.36 11.29 17.21
CA TYR A 198 0.25 12.37 16.21
C TYR A 198 -0.92 12.04 15.26
N PRO A 199 -1.44 12.98 14.46
CA PRO A 199 -2.54 12.67 13.55
C PRO A 199 -2.15 11.63 12.49
N TRP A 200 -2.93 10.54 12.37
CA TRP A 200 -2.74 9.51 11.36
C TRP A 200 -4.05 8.83 10.98
N ALA A 201 -4.09 8.21 9.82
CA ALA A 201 -5.24 7.45 9.34
C ALA A 201 -4.80 6.24 8.50
N ILE A 202 -5.57 5.15 8.61
CA ILE A 202 -5.50 4.00 7.70
C ILE A 202 -6.64 4.10 6.72
N LEU A 203 -6.33 4.03 5.43
CA LEU A 203 -7.29 4.01 4.35
C LEU A 203 -7.16 2.70 3.55
N SER A 204 -8.26 2.28 2.93
CA SER A 204 -8.26 1.12 2.04
C SER A 204 -9.20 1.32 0.86
N ASP A 205 -8.80 0.81 -0.31
CA ASP A 205 -9.64 0.65 -1.50
C ASP A 205 -10.10 -0.82 -1.71
N GLY A 206 -9.84 -1.67 -0.70
CA GLY A 206 -10.09 -3.10 -0.75
C GLY A 206 -8.93 -3.94 -1.32
N LEU A 207 -7.91 -3.31 -1.93
CA LEU A 207 -6.73 -3.98 -2.48
C LEU A 207 -5.47 -3.66 -1.69
N MET A 208 -5.36 -2.42 -1.18
CA MET A 208 -4.21 -1.92 -0.43
C MET A 208 -4.65 -1.21 0.85
N LEU A 209 -3.82 -1.31 1.89
CA LEU A 209 -3.90 -0.49 3.08
C LEU A 209 -2.84 0.60 3.01
N ILE A 210 -3.26 1.86 3.09
CA ILE A 210 -2.36 3.01 3.11
C ILE A 210 -2.48 3.69 4.46
N GLY A 211 -1.34 3.93 5.12
CA GLY A 211 -1.23 4.73 6.32
C GLY A 211 -0.77 6.15 5.99
N LEU A 212 -1.57 7.14 6.33
CA LEU A 212 -1.22 8.55 6.22
C LEU A 212 -0.82 9.07 7.58
N HIS A 213 0.41 9.53 7.73
CA HIS A 213 0.98 9.94 9.01
C HIS A 213 1.45 11.40 8.97
N GLN A 214 0.76 12.29 9.69
CA GLN A 214 1.17 13.70 9.79
C GLN A 214 2.29 13.81 10.83
N THR A 215 3.50 13.41 10.41
CA THR A 215 4.66 13.31 11.30
C THR A 215 5.96 13.75 10.62
N LYS A 216 6.95 14.08 11.42
CA LYS A 216 8.34 14.34 11.00
C LYS A 216 9.29 13.21 11.45
N ASN A 217 8.78 12.15 12.07
CA ASN A 217 9.60 11.04 12.59
C ASN A 217 10.24 10.21 11.48
N PHE A 218 9.66 10.24 10.29
CA PHE A 218 10.22 9.65 9.07
C PHE A 218 9.80 10.49 7.85
N SER A 219 10.55 10.37 6.74
CA SER A 219 10.37 11.19 5.52
C SER A 219 10.28 10.34 4.25
N TYR A 220 10.01 9.05 4.38
CA TYR A 220 9.95 8.08 3.28
C TYR A 220 8.78 7.11 3.47
N PRO A 221 8.22 6.54 2.40
CA PRO A 221 7.22 5.49 2.54
C PRO A 221 7.85 4.20 3.06
N ALA A 222 7.11 3.46 3.88
CA ALA A 222 7.54 2.19 4.44
C ALA A 222 6.40 1.18 4.51
N VAL A 223 6.73 -0.09 4.54
CA VAL A 223 5.79 -1.20 4.77
C VAL A 223 5.79 -1.51 6.25
N THR A 224 4.63 -1.40 6.91
CA THR A 224 4.51 -1.66 8.35
C THR A 224 3.99 -3.06 8.58
N TYR A 225 4.70 -3.79 9.44
CA TYR A 225 4.30 -5.09 9.98
C TYR A 225 4.21 -5.04 11.50
N PHE A 226 3.20 -5.69 12.04
CA PHE A 226 2.98 -5.82 13.47
C PHE A 226 3.16 -7.27 13.92
N GLY A 227 3.83 -7.47 15.04
CA GLY A 227 4.01 -8.80 15.60
C GLY A 227 4.40 -8.77 17.06
N LEU A 228 4.30 -9.92 17.72
CA LEU A 228 4.86 -10.14 19.03
C LEU A 228 6.38 -10.38 18.92
N ASN A 229 7.10 -10.26 20.03
CA ASN A 229 8.53 -10.63 20.14
C ASN A 229 9.43 -10.06 19.02
N THR A 230 9.24 -8.81 18.65
CA THR A 230 9.99 -8.16 17.56
C THR A 230 11.50 -8.30 17.72
N GLU A 231 12.03 -8.21 18.95
CA GLU A 231 13.46 -8.40 19.23
C GLU A 231 13.96 -9.80 18.80
N ASN A 232 13.22 -10.87 19.11
CA ASN A 232 13.57 -12.23 18.73
C ASN A 232 13.51 -12.41 17.20
N ARG A 233 12.48 -11.87 16.54
CA ARG A 233 12.36 -11.90 15.07
C ARG A 233 13.54 -11.24 14.39
N VAL A 234 13.93 -10.05 14.85
CA VAL A 234 15.11 -9.34 14.33
C VAL A 234 16.38 -10.15 14.55
N LYS A 235 16.54 -10.81 15.70
CA LYS A 235 17.67 -11.70 15.96
C LYS A 235 17.72 -12.89 14.99
N GLU A 236 16.57 -13.52 14.73
CA GLU A 236 16.46 -14.62 13.76
C GLU A 236 16.77 -14.17 12.35
N LEU A 237 16.23 -13.02 11.92
CA LEU A 237 16.53 -12.44 10.61
C LEU A 237 18.02 -12.09 10.43
N LYS A 238 18.65 -11.54 11.46
CA LYS A 238 20.11 -11.32 11.48
C LYS A 238 20.87 -12.65 11.38
N GLY A 239 20.40 -13.71 12.06
CA GLY A 239 20.96 -15.07 11.94
C GLY A 239 20.83 -15.66 10.51
N LYS A 240 19.82 -15.27 9.74
CA LYS A 240 19.65 -15.62 8.32
C LYS A 240 20.51 -14.73 7.38
N GLY A 241 21.31 -13.82 7.94
CA GLY A 241 22.19 -12.89 7.19
C GLY A 241 21.41 -11.72 6.60
N VAL A 242 20.26 -11.32 7.16
CA VAL A 242 19.59 -10.07 6.82
C VAL A 242 20.29 -8.93 7.56
N THR A 243 20.58 -7.86 6.83
CA THR A 243 21.27 -6.65 7.34
C THR A 243 20.39 -5.42 7.11
N GLY A 244 20.82 -4.25 7.58
CA GLY A 244 20.10 -2.98 7.36
C GLY A 244 19.09 -2.65 8.45
N PHE A 245 19.22 -3.24 9.64
CA PHE A 245 18.36 -2.94 10.79
C PHE A 245 18.82 -1.68 11.54
N THR A 246 17.84 -0.84 11.90
CA THR A 246 18.01 0.33 12.75
C THR A 246 16.90 0.32 13.81
N GLU A 247 17.23 0.53 15.07
CA GLU A 247 16.25 0.66 16.13
C GLU A 247 15.52 1.99 16.04
N MET A 248 14.21 1.99 16.28
CA MET A 248 13.36 3.16 16.32
C MET A 248 12.53 3.12 17.61
N MET A 249 12.69 4.10 18.47
CA MET A 249 11.96 4.22 19.75
C MET A 249 12.07 2.96 20.64
N GLY A 250 13.27 2.38 20.74
CA GLY A 250 13.55 1.19 21.54
C GLY A 250 13.55 -0.12 20.73
N LYS A 251 13.97 -1.22 21.38
CA LYS A 251 14.22 -2.53 20.74
C LYS A 251 12.99 -3.20 20.11
N ASN A 252 11.79 -2.77 20.51
CA ASN A 252 10.52 -3.36 20.05
C ASN A 252 10.03 -2.77 18.73
N ASN A 253 10.65 -1.68 18.26
CA ASN A 253 10.30 -1.01 17.00
C ASN A 253 11.56 -0.88 16.18
N VAL A 254 11.61 -1.58 15.07
CA VAL A 254 12.81 -1.69 14.25
C VAL A 254 12.50 -1.37 12.80
N ILE A 255 13.41 -0.65 12.18
CA ILE A 255 13.38 -0.38 10.74
C ILE A 255 14.36 -1.35 10.08
N LEU A 256 13.87 -2.08 9.07
CA LEU A 256 14.70 -2.80 8.12
C LEU A 256 14.71 -2.01 6.82
N LYS A 257 15.87 -1.58 6.36
CA LYS A 257 16.05 -0.99 5.04
C LYS A 257 16.64 -2.04 4.12
N THR A 258 15.93 -2.39 3.05
CA THR A 258 16.46 -3.26 2.02
C THR A 258 17.53 -2.52 1.19
N TRP A 259 18.36 -3.25 0.51
CA TRP A 259 19.44 -2.66 -0.31
C TRP A 259 18.90 -1.90 -1.54
N GLU A 260 17.68 -2.19 -1.99
CA GLU A 260 16.97 -1.41 -3.01
C GLU A 260 16.41 -0.09 -2.45
N GLY A 261 16.35 0.03 -1.13
CA GLY A 261 15.89 1.21 -0.42
C GLY A 261 14.44 1.18 0.02
N LEU A 262 13.74 0.04 -0.06
CA LEU A 262 12.43 -0.12 0.58
C LEU A 262 12.63 -0.27 2.10
N HIS A 263 11.80 0.43 2.87
CA HIS A 263 11.82 0.34 4.33
C HIS A 263 10.68 -0.53 4.82
N PHE A 264 10.98 -1.36 5.82
CA PHE A 264 10.00 -2.11 6.59
C PHE A 264 10.03 -1.62 8.03
N PHE A 265 8.88 -1.25 8.57
CA PHE A 265 8.69 -1.01 9.99
C PHE A 265 8.18 -2.29 10.63
N LEU A 266 8.98 -2.84 11.54
CA LEU A 266 8.66 -4.03 12.33
C LEU A 266 8.30 -3.57 13.73
N PHE A 267 7.03 -3.54 14.08
CA PHE A 267 6.51 -2.96 15.30
C PHE A 267 5.91 -4.02 16.22
N LEU A 268 6.02 -3.78 17.51
CA LEU A 268 5.34 -4.59 18.50
C LEU A 268 3.83 -4.37 18.40
N ALA A 269 3.08 -5.47 18.30
CA ALA A 269 1.62 -5.42 18.30
C ALA A 269 1.08 -5.11 19.70
N GLY A 270 0.07 -4.22 19.77
CA GLY A 270 -0.63 -3.93 21.02
C GLY A 270 -0.04 -2.78 21.86
N MET A 271 0.77 -1.93 21.26
CA MET A 271 1.14 -0.63 21.86
C MET A 271 0.10 0.43 21.55
#